data_c027d639455b81d24f09cb771f15601b
#
_entry.id   c027d639455b81d24f09cb771f15601b
#
_cell.length_a   1.000
_cell.length_b   1.000
_cell.length_c   1.000
_cell.angle_alpha   90.00
_cell.angle_beta   90.00
_cell.angle_gamma   90.00
#
_symmetry.space_group_name_H-M   'P 1'
#
loop_
_entity.id
_entity.type
_entity.pdbx_description
1 polymer ?
#
loop_
_entity_poly.entity_id
_entity_poly.type
_entity_poly.pdbx_seq_one_letter_code
_entity_poly.pdbx_strand_id
1 'polypeptide(L)'
;MPEDGDGWHQINAGPHLHIMFHPNRQLLGREADGIKRPSIVVAVTGKREQALRFDPFSAGSHYHIRPSQRGRQLPLWVEEGQKSLEIALAFFEKPLRFRGLLGQAEEDDVAARLDDTDLASAARQIRELDAAAGQKPAA
;
A
#
# COMPACT_ATOMS: atom_id res chain seq x y z
N MET A 1 -9.43 -9.26 -0.27
CA MET A 1 -9.22 -8.35 -1.40
C MET A 1 -10.05 -7.07 -1.23
N PRO A 2 -9.65 -5.98 -1.88
CA PRO A 2 -10.40 -4.72 -1.75
C PRO A 2 -11.83 -4.86 -2.26
N GLU A 3 -12.76 -4.22 -1.57
CA GLU A 3 -14.19 -4.33 -1.89
C GLU A 3 -14.74 -3.09 -2.61
N ASP A 4 -13.94 -2.05 -2.77
CA ASP A 4 -14.41 -0.78 -3.30
C ASP A 4 -14.25 -0.66 -4.83
N GLY A 5 -14.35 -1.79 -5.52
CA GLY A 5 -14.58 -1.80 -6.96
C GLY A 5 -13.36 -1.61 -7.84
N ASP A 6 -13.57 -0.92 -8.97
CA ASP A 6 -12.57 -0.78 -10.02
C ASP A 6 -11.45 0.19 -9.66
N GLY A 7 -10.35 0.09 -10.38
CA GLY A 7 -9.20 0.99 -10.22
C GLY A 7 -8.04 0.36 -9.47
N TRP A 8 -8.21 -0.87 -8.98
CA TRP A 8 -7.14 -1.62 -8.33
C TRP A 8 -6.24 -2.30 -9.38
N HIS A 9 -4.94 -2.16 -9.18
CA HIS A 9 -3.93 -2.80 -10.03
C HIS A 9 -3.20 -3.85 -9.23
N GLN A 10 -3.06 -5.04 -9.82
CA GLN A 10 -2.25 -6.09 -9.21
C GLN A 10 -0.77 -5.77 -9.39
N ILE A 11 -0.01 -5.88 -8.30
CA ILE A 11 1.43 -5.61 -8.28
C ILE A 11 2.16 -6.94 -8.13
N ASN A 12 3.15 -7.19 -8.97
CA ASN A 12 3.96 -8.39 -8.87
C ASN A 12 5.03 -8.21 -7.79
N ALA A 13 4.95 -9.02 -6.75
CA ALA A 13 5.88 -8.97 -5.61
C ALA A 13 6.38 -10.38 -5.25
N GLY A 14 6.45 -11.28 -6.23
CA GLY A 14 6.87 -12.66 -6.03
C GLY A 14 5.73 -13.57 -5.59
N PRO A 15 6.04 -14.83 -5.24
CA PRO A 15 5.01 -15.85 -5.01
C PRO A 15 4.32 -15.78 -3.64
N HIS A 16 4.90 -15.05 -2.67
CA HIS A 16 4.42 -15.10 -1.29
C HIS A 16 3.44 -13.99 -0.91
N LEU A 17 3.39 -12.91 -1.71
CA LEU A 17 2.53 -11.78 -1.43
C LEU A 17 1.58 -11.50 -2.58
N HIS A 18 0.38 -11.05 -2.21
CA HIS A 18 -0.59 -10.50 -3.13
C HIS A 18 -0.73 -9.02 -2.80
N ILE A 19 -0.27 -8.17 -3.70
CA ILE A 19 -0.29 -6.72 -3.50
C ILE A 19 -1.19 -6.06 -4.54
N MET A 20 -2.04 -5.15 -4.09
CA MET A 20 -2.91 -4.36 -4.95
C MET A 20 -2.68 -2.88 -4.67
N PHE A 21 -2.68 -2.07 -5.71
CA PHE A 21 -2.51 -0.62 -5.62
C PHE A 21 -3.67 0.10 -6.32
N HIS A 22 -4.20 1.12 -5.66
CA HIS A 22 -5.17 2.03 -6.25
C HIS A 22 -4.59 3.45 -6.19
N PRO A 23 -4.47 4.14 -7.33
CA PRO A 23 -3.83 5.47 -7.33
C PRO A 23 -4.64 6.56 -6.66
N ASN A 24 -5.97 6.44 -6.61
CA ASN A 24 -6.82 7.43 -5.97
C ASN A 24 -8.22 6.87 -5.71
N ARG A 25 -8.43 6.30 -4.52
CA ARG A 25 -9.74 5.73 -4.15
C ARG A 25 -10.79 6.82 -4.03
N GLN A 26 -11.97 6.54 -4.57
CA GLN A 26 -13.13 7.42 -4.42
C GLN A 26 -13.95 6.96 -3.23
N LEU A 27 -14.00 7.78 -2.19
CA LEU A 27 -14.82 7.49 -1.00
C LEU A 27 -16.14 8.24 -1.10
N LEU A 28 -17.23 7.51 -0.95
CA LEU A 28 -18.58 8.06 -1.07
C LEU A 28 -18.76 9.25 -0.12
N GLY A 29 -19.25 10.37 -0.67
CA GLY A 29 -19.47 11.59 0.08
C GLY A 29 -18.23 12.45 0.26
N ARG A 30 -17.07 12.06 -0.27
CA ARG A 30 -15.80 12.79 -0.10
C ARG A 30 -15.10 13.10 -1.42
N GLU A 31 -15.78 12.95 -2.55
CA GLU A 31 -15.17 13.09 -3.87
C GLU A 31 -14.66 14.51 -4.15
N ALA A 32 -15.25 15.51 -3.51
CA ALA A 32 -14.93 16.92 -3.74
C ALA A 32 -14.02 17.53 -2.67
N ASP A 33 -13.45 16.75 -1.77
CA ASP A 33 -12.66 17.31 -0.67
C ASP A 33 -11.20 17.64 -1.06
N GLY A 34 -10.80 17.33 -2.27
CA GLY A 34 -9.46 17.64 -2.77
C GLY A 34 -8.37 16.71 -2.27
N ILE A 35 -8.70 15.72 -1.47
CA ILE A 35 -7.72 14.77 -0.94
C ILE A 35 -7.51 13.64 -1.94
N LYS A 36 -6.25 13.42 -2.32
CA LYS A 36 -5.87 12.25 -3.12
C LYS A 36 -5.67 11.07 -2.18
N ARG A 37 -6.25 9.92 -2.54
CA ARG A 37 -6.30 8.73 -1.66
C ARG A 37 -5.71 7.48 -2.33
N PRO A 38 -4.39 7.44 -2.57
CA PRO A 38 -3.77 6.20 -3.01
C PRO A 38 -3.82 5.17 -1.87
N SER A 39 -3.90 3.89 -2.24
CA SER A 39 -3.90 2.80 -1.25
C SER A 39 -3.11 1.61 -1.77
N ILE A 40 -2.39 0.95 -0.86
CA ILE A 40 -1.63 -0.26 -1.14
C ILE A 40 -2.10 -1.33 -0.16
N VAL A 41 -2.65 -2.42 -0.69
CA VAL A 41 -3.11 -3.55 0.12
C VAL A 41 -2.10 -4.68 -0.01
N VAL A 42 -1.69 -5.24 1.10
CA VAL A 42 -0.76 -6.38 1.15
C VAL A 42 -1.45 -7.55 1.85
N ALA A 43 -1.58 -8.66 1.13
CA ALA A 43 -2.08 -9.92 1.68
C ALA A 43 -1.06 -11.01 1.42
N VAL A 44 -1.08 -12.05 2.26
CA VAL A 44 -0.28 -13.26 2.03
C VAL A 44 -1.02 -14.11 1.00
N THR A 45 -0.28 -14.61 0.01
CA THR A 45 -0.85 -15.47 -1.03
C THR A 45 -1.63 -16.63 -0.41
N GLY A 46 -2.87 -16.80 -0.85
CA GLY A 46 -3.78 -17.83 -0.35
C GLY A 46 -4.61 -17.43 0.86
N LYS A 47 -4.34 -16.27 1.46
CA LYS A 47 -5.14 -15.77 2.59
C LYS A 47 -6.09 -14.67 2.11
N ARG A 48 -7.27 -14.59 2.72
CA ARG A 48 -8.28 -13.56 2.41
C ARG A 48 -7.99 -12.25 3.12
N GLU A 49 -7.50 -12.33 4.35
CA GLU A 49 -7.29 -11.16 5.19
C GLU A 49 -6.10 -10.35 4.71
N GLN A 50 -6.24 -9.04 4.77
CA GLN A 50 -5.14 -8.13 4.52
C GLN A 50 -4.17 -8.19 5.72
N ALA A 51 -2.88 -8.38 5.44
CA ALA A 51 -1.85 -8.29 6.46
C ALA A 51 -1.53 -6.83 6.76
N LEU A 52 -1.40 -6.01 5.71
CA LEU A 52 -1.08 -4.59 5.81
C LEU A 52 -1.93 -3.81 4.81
N ARG A 53 -2.20 -2.55 5.14
CA ARG A 53 -2.71 -1.58 4.16
C ARG A 53 -2.06 -0.24 4.41
N PHE A 54 -1.45 0.31 3.37
CA PHE A 54 -0.91 1.66 3.40
C PHE A 54 -1.89 2.59 2.72
N ASP A 55 -2.26 3.66 3.40
CA ASP A 55 -3.14 4.71 2.88
C ASP A 55 -2.36 6.03 2.85
N PRO A 56 -1.42 6.20 1.90
CA PRO A 56 -0.60 7.41 1.82
C PRO A 56 -1.38 8.56 1.18
N PHE A 57 -2.46 8.95 1.83
CA PHE A 57 -3.34 10.02 1.38
C PHE A 57 -2.60 11.36 1.39
N SER A 58 -3.02 12.28 0.53
CA SER A 58 -2.41 13.62 0.51
C SER A 58 -2.65 14.41 1.79
N ALA A 59 -3.63 14.00 2.59
CA ALA A 59 -3.86 14.50 3.95
C ALA A 59 -4.32 13.34 4.82
N GLY A 60 -3.82 13.26 6.06
CA GLY A 60 -4.18 12.20 6.99
C GLY A 60 -3.60 10.84 6.61
N SER A 61 -2.39 10.80 6.07
CA SER A 61 -1.78 9.55 5.65
C SER A 61 -1.49 8.63 6.86
N HIS A 62 -1.72 7.34 6.65
CA HIS A 62 -1.61 6.33 7.70
C HIS A 62 -1.41 4.96 7.09
N TYR A 63 -1.16 3.97 7.96
CA TYR A 63 -1.14 2.57 7.55
C TYR A 63 -1.80 1.71 8.62
N HIS A 64 -2.24 0.53 8.21
CA HIS A 64 -2.92 -0.42 9.07
C HIS A 64 -2.15 -1.73 9.12
N ILE A 65 -2.09 -2.33 10.31
CA ILE A 65 -1.60 -3.69 10.52
C ILE A 65 -2.85 -4.53 10.83
N ARG A 66 -3.11 -5.55 10.01
CA ARG A 66 -4.28 -6.43 10.12
C ARG A 66 -5.61 -5.65 10.15
N PRO A 67 -5.91 -4.88 9.10
CA PRO A 67 -7.04 -3.93 9.13
C PRO A 67 -8.42 -4.56 9.40
N SER A 68 -8.60 -5.85 9.08
CA SER A 68 -9.89 -6.53 9.27
C SER A 68 -10.00 -7.29 10.60
N GLN A 69 -8.99 -7.25 11.48
CA GLN A 69 -8.93 -8.10 12.68
C GLN A 69 -8.46 -7.33 13.91
N ARG A 70 -9.13 -6.25 14.25
CA ARG A 70 -8.74 -5.40 15.38
C ARG A 70 -7.30 -4.93 15.28
N GLY A 71 -6.87 -4.66 14.07
CA GLY A 71 -5.51 -4.21 13.83
C GLY A 71 -5.27 -2.79 14.30
N ARG A 72 -4.01 -2.38 14.20
CA ARG A 72 -3.60 -1.03 14.58
C ARG A 72 -3.56 -0.13 13.36
N GLN A 73 -3.95 1.12 13.56
CA GLN A 73 -3.74 2.19 12.59
C GLN A 73 -2.65 3.11 13.13
N LEU A 74 -1.63 3.38 12.31
CA LEU A 74 -0.51 4.22 12.70
C LEU A 74 -0.32 5.33 11.67
N PRO A 75 0.12 6.52 12.10
CA PRO A 75 0.35 7.61 11.15
C PRO A 75 1.57 7.33 10.28
N LEU A 76 1.53 7.79 9.03
CA LEU A 76 2.71 7.94 8.19
C LEU A 76 3.21 9.37 8.41
N TRP A 77 4.39 9.50 8.97
CA TRP A 77 4.98 10.81 9.24
C TRP A 77 5.54 11.39 7.94
N VAL A 78 4.90 12.45 7.46
CA VAL A 78 5.27 13.12 6.22
C VAL A 78 5.71 14.54 6.56
N GLU A 79 6.96 14.85 6.27
CA GLU A 79 7.51 16.20 6.47
C GLU A 79 7.17 17.08 5.28
N GLU A 80 7.29 18.40 5.48
CA GLU A 80 7.06 19.38 4.44
C GLU A 80 7.93 19.06 3.21
N GLY A 81 7.32 19.09 2.03
CA GLY A 81 8.00 18.80 0.78
C GLY A 81 8.10 17.32 0.43
N GLN A 82 7.73 16.42 1.33
CA GLN A 82 7.72 14.99 1.05
C GLN A 82 6.36 14.56 0.47
N LYS A 83 6.40 13.57 -0.42
CA LYS A 83 5.19 12.96 -0.97
C LYS A 83 4.82 11.74 -0.12
N SER A 84 3.57 11.68 0.34
CA SER A 84 3.08 10.59 1.21
C SER A 84 3.32 9.21 0.62
N LEU A 85 3.10 9.05 -0.69
CA LEU A 85 3.32 7.76 -1.35
C LEU A 85 4.78 7.32 -1.23
N GLU A 86 5.75 8.24 -1.37
CA GLU A 86 7.16 7.90 -1.24
C GLU A 86 7.51 7.44 0.17
N ILE A 87 6.86 7.98 1.19
CA ILE A 87 7.05 7.52 2.57
C ILE A 87 6.57 6.07 2.72
N ALA A 88 5.42 5.74 2.14
CA ALA A 88 4.91 4.36 2.16
C ALA A 88 5.84 3.42 1.39
N LEU A 89 6.29 3.82 0.20
CA LEU A 89 7.17 2.98 -0.62
C LEU A 89 8.54 2.75 0.01
N ALA A 90 8.99 3.65 0.87
CA ALA A 90 10.24 3.45 1.61
C ALA A 90 10.19 2.20 2.49
N PHE A 91 9.01 1.76 2.95
CA PHE A 91 8.89 0.50 3.68
C PHE A 91 9.24 -0.69 2.79
N PHE A 92 8.81 -0.68 1.53
CA PHE A 92 9.13 -1.74 0.57
C PHE A 92 10.63 -1.77 0.22
N GLU A 93 11.25 -0.60 0.19
CA GLU A 93 12.66 -0.46 -0.18
C GLU A 93 13.61 -0.65 1.00
N LYS A 94 13.07 -0.80 2.20
CA LYS A 94 13.81 -1.13 3.40
C LYS A 94 13.32 -2.48 3.93
N PRO A 95 13.88 -3.57 3.43
CA PRO A 95 13.32 -4.91 3.68
C PRO A 95 13.13 -5.27 5.13
N LEU A 96 14.03 -4.82 6.02
CA LEU A 96 13.88 -5.09 7.46
C LEU A 96 12.65 -4.42 8.04
N ARG A 97 12.32 -3.20 7.59
CA ARG A 97 11.11 -2.50 8.02
C ARG A 97 9.86 -3.23 7.54
N PHE A 98 9.85 -3.63 6.28
CA PHE A 98 8.70 -4.36 5.72
C PHE A 98 8.47 -5.68 6.45
N ARG A 99 9.55 -6.46 6.64
CA ARG A 99 9.47 -7.72 7.39
C ARG A 99 9.00 -7.52 8.82
N GLY A 100 9.45 -6.45 9.47
CA GLY A 100 9.01 -6.10 10.82
C GLY A 100 7.50 -5.86 10.90
N LEU A 101 6.94 -5.18 9.90
CA LEU A 101 5.48 -4.98 9.85
C LEU A 101 4.73 -6.29 9.64
N LEU A 102 5.23 -7.17 8.76
CA LEU A 102 4.62 -8.49 8.57
C LEU A 102 4.69 -9.32 9.85
N GLY A 103 5.78 -9.22 10.60
CA GLY A 103 5.88 -9.88 11.90
C GLY A 103 4.83 -9.36 12.88
N GLN A 104 4.59 -8.06 12.90
CA GLN A 104 3.52 -7.47 13.71
C GLN A 104 2.13 -7.92 13.26
N ALA A 105 1.98 -8.30 11.99
CA ALA A 105 0.75 -8.87 11.45
C ALA A 105 0.69 -10.39 11.64
N GLU A 106 1.60 -10.97 12.42
CA GLU A 106 1.70 -12.40 12.68
C GLU A 106 1.99 -13.24 11.42
N GLU A 107 2.77 -12.67 10.50
CA GLU A 107 3.17 -13.30 9.24
C GLU A 107 4.69 -13.51 9.18
N ASP A 108 5.30 -13.95 10.28
CA ASP A 108 6.77 -14.16 10.37
C ASP A 108 7.28 -15.18 9.36
N ASP A 109 6.53 -16.25 9.11
CA ASP A 109 6.95 -17.29 8.17
C ASP A 109 7.11 -16.73 6.75
N VAL A 110 6.16 -15.90 6.34
CA VAL A 110 6.21 -15.26 5.02
C VAL A 110 7.32 -14.21 4.99
N ALA A 111 7.45 -13.42 6.05
CA ALA A 111 8.49 -12.41 6.15
C ALA A 111 9.89 -13.00 5.90
N ALA A 112 10.15 -14.20 6.45
CA ALA A 112 11.42 -14.88 6.30
C ALA A 112 11.70 -15.37 4.88
N ARG A 113 10.68 -15.48 4.03
CA ARG A 113 10.80 -16.00 2.66
C ARG A 113 10.83 -14.93 1.58
N LEU A 114 10.65 -13.67 1.94
CA LEU A 114 10.57 -12.60 0.96
C LEU A 114 11.94 -12.33 0.32
N ASP A 115 11.87 -11.98 -0.97
CA ASP A 115 13.03 -11.56 -1.74
C ASP A 115 13.05 -10.02 -1.79
N ASP A 116 14.16 -9.42 -1.41
CA ASP A 116 14.31 -7.97 -1.40
C ASP A 116 14.14 -7.35 -2.78
N THR A 117 14.54 -8.08 -3.83
CA THR A 117 14.38 -7.63 -5.21
C THR A 117 12.90 -7.55 -5.60
N ASP A 118 12.08 -8.49 -5.11
CA ASP A 118 10.64 -8.47 -5.37
C ASP A 118 9.99 -7.27 -4.70
N LEU A 119 10.39 -6.92 -3.48
CA LEU A 119 9.87 -5.76 -2.78
C LEU A 119 10.25 -4.45 -3.48
N ALA A 120 11.50 -4.33 -3.92
CA ALA A 120 11.96 -3.15 -4.67
C ALA A 120 11.22 -3.03 -6.01
N SER A 121 10.99 -4.15 -6.68
CA SER A 121 10.21 -4.19 -7.92
C SER A 121 8.78 -3.73 -7.70
N ALA A 122 8.16 -4.16 -6.60
CA ALA A 122 6.81 -3.74 -6.25
C ALA A 122 6.73 -2.22 -6.09
N ALA A 123 7.68 -1.62 -5.39
CA ALA A 123 7.73 -0.16 -5.22
C ALA A 123 7.84 0.55 -6.58
N ARG A 124 8.70 0.06 -7.46
CA ARG A 124 8.87 0.63 -8.80
C ARG A 124 7.59 0.56 -9.62
N GLN A 125 6.90 -0.59 -9.60
CA GLN A 125 5.63 -0.76 -10.32
C GLN A 125 4.59 0.25 -9.82
N ILE A 126 4.51 0.45 -8.51
CA ILE A 126 3.56 1.39 -7.92
C ILE A 126 3.87 2.81 -8.35
N ARG A 127 5.14 3.21 -8.36
CA ARG A 127 5.53 4.55 -8.83
C ARG A 127 5.14 4.77 -10.29
N GLU A 128 5.34 3.78 -11.14
CA GLU A 128 4.97 3.88 -12.56
C GLU A 128 3.47 4.04 -12.73
N LEU A 129 2.67 3.28 -12.00
CA LEU A 129 1.21 3.38 -12.06
C LEU A 129 0.70 4.72 -11.51
N ASP A 130 1.30 5.20 -10.44
CA ASP A 130 0.94 6.51 -9.88
C ASP A 130 1.26 7.64 -10.86
N ALA A 131 2.42 7.60 -11.49
CA ALA A 131 2.81 8.59 -12.48
C ALA A 131 1.87 8.56 -13.70
N ALA A 132 1.52 7.37 -14.17
CA ALA A 132 0.59 7.22 -15.30
C ALA A 132 -0.80 7.76 -14.98
N ALA A 133 -1.27 7.54 -13.77
CA ALA A 133 -2.57 8.05 -13.32
C ALA A 133 -2.59 9.58 -13.25
N GLY A 134 -1.48 10.18 -12.81
CA GLY A 134 -1.34 11.64 -12.75
C GLY A 134 -1.24 12.31 -14.12
N GLN A 135 -0.93 11.55 -15.18
CA GLN A 135 -0.79 12.06 -16.55
C GLN A 135 -2.04 11.88 -17.39
N LYS A 136 -3.08 11.26 -16.86
CA LYS A 136 -4.33 11.10 -17.61
C LYS A 136 -4.93 12.47 -17.90
N PRO A 137 -5.28 12.75 -19.18
CA PRO A 137 -5.98 13.99 -19.47
C PRO A 137 -7.32 14.03 -18.75
N ALA A 138 -7.73 15.22 -18.36
CA ALA A 138 -9.07 15.43 -17.83
C ALA A 138 -10.08 15.04 -18.90
N ALA A 139 -11.01 14.19 -18.53
CA ALA A 139 -12.05 13.72 -19.46
C ALA A 139 -13.01 14.85 -19.82
#